data_d0c9a4217866d41faef3a89415fa6539
#
_entry.id   d0c9a4217866d41faef3a89415fa6539
#
_cell.length_a   1.000
_cell.length_b   1.000
_cell.length_c   1.000
_cell.angle_alpha   90.00
_cell.angle_beta   90.00
_cell.angle_gamma   90.00
#
_symmetry.space_group_name_H-M   'P 1'
#
loop_
_entity.id
_entity.type
_entity.pdbx_description
1 polymer ?
#
loop_
_entity_poly.entity_id
_entity_poly.type
_entity_poly.pdbx_seq_one_letter_code
_entity_poly.pdbx_strand_id
1 'polypeptide(L)'
;MQPEAPLPNDDFILLVHDVVDAALCAAIIERFKASSGVVPGRVGGGLMPDLKDSRDLSITGEAEWRDVEALFNAALMRALLQYVRKYPFCLIAPLMLQTSDGRTRLTAESVAAMDDATLAPILQYVFRPGTVNLQHYLADRGGYPYWHCELYPRHADAETLHRWLLWTLYLNDDFAEGETEFLYQQRKIVPRTGSLLIAPTAFTHTHRGNRPRGGDKYIATSWILFQRAQQLFPQPPG
;
A
#
# COMPACT_ATOMS: atom_id res chain seq x y z
N MET A 1 -16.02 -31.65 -8.06
CA MET A 1 -15.63 -30.26 -8.35
C MET A 1 -14.22 -30.33 -8.87
N GLN A 2 -14.01 -30.16 -10.17
CA GLN A 2 -12.66 -30.12 -10.74
C GLN A 2 -12.00 -28.81 -10.25
N PRO A 3 -10.71 -28.82 -9.86
CA PRO A 3 -10.01 -27.58 -9.56
C PRO A 3 -10.03 -26.71 -10.82
N GLU A 4 -10.53 -25.50 -10.67
CA GLU A 4 -10.41 -24.46 -11.70
C GLU A 4 -8.95 -24.35 -12.13
N ALA A 5 -8.70 -24.29 -13.44
CA ALA A 5 -7.34 -24.11 -13.94
C ALA A 5 -6.70 -22.86 -13.29
N PRO A 6 -5.45 -22.93 -12.85
CA PRO A 6 -4.78 -21.78 -12.26
C PRO A 6 -4.84 -20.61 -13.24
N LEU A 7 -5.28 -19.45 -12.74
CA LEU A 7 -5.28 -18.22 -13.54
C LEU A 7 -3.86 -18.00 -14.08
N PRO A 8 -3.68 -17.86 -15.40
CA PRO A 8 -2.36 -17.79 -15.99
C PRO A 8 -1.63 -16.55 -15.43
N ASN A 9 -0.52 -16.79 -14.70
CA ASN A 9 0.47 -15.80 -14.28
C ASN A 9 -0.07 -14.57 -13.51
N ASP A 10 -1.07 -14.73 -12.65
CA ASP A 10 -1.50 -13.65 -11.78
C ASP A 10 -0.58 -13.58 -10.56
N ASP A 11 0.14 -12.46 -10.44
CA ASP A 11 1.16 -12.24 -9.42
C ASP A 11 0.66 -11.45 -8.20
N PHE A 12 -0.65 -11.21 -8.10
CA PHE A 12 -1.29 -10.43 -7.04
C PHE A 12 -0.77 -8.99 -6.91
N ILE A 13 -0.13 -8.48 -7.95
CA ILE A 13 0.38 -7.11 -8.03
C ILE A 13 -0.52 -6.30 -8.97
N LEU A 14 -1.14 -5.24 -8.44
CA LEU A 14 -1.93 -4.29 -9.21
C LEU A 14 -1.16 -2.98 -9.36
N LEU A 15 -1.05 -2.49 -10.60
CA LEU A 15 -0.55 -1.16 -10.90
C LEU A 15 -1.69 -0.37 -11.59
N VAL A 16 -2.08 0.75 -10.98
CA VAL A 16 -3.10 1.66 -11.52
C VAL A 16 -2.42 2.96 -11.89
N HIS A 17 -2.58 3.38 -13.15
CA HIS A 17 -1.99 4.60 -13.66
C HIS A 17 -2.89 5.81 -13.41
N ASP A 18 -2.27 7.00 -13.38
CA ASP A 18 -2.94 8.30 -13.37
C ASP A 18 -3.96 8.46 -12.21
N VAL A 19 -3.65 7.89 -11.02
CA VAL A 19 -4.51 7.98 -9.83
C VAL A 19 -4.40 9.33 -9.12
N VAL A 20 -3.26 10.02 -9.30
CA VAL A 20 -2.99 11.40 -8.86
C VAL A 20 -2.38 12.15 -10.03
N ASP A 21 -2.86 13.37 -10.25
CA ASP A 21 -2.38 14.25 -11.33
C ASP A 21 -0.90 14.63 -11.14
N ALA A 22 -0.17 14.74 -12.25
CA ALA A 22 1.26 15.04 -12.24
C ALA A 22 1.58 16.41 -11.60
N ALA A 23 0.72 17.42 -11.78
CA ALA A 23 0.91 18.73 -11.15
C ALA A 23 0.74 18.66 -9.64
N LEU A 24 -0.20 17.85 -9.14
CA LEU A 24 -0.34 17.58 -7.71
C LEU A 24 0.86 16.80 -7.15
N CYS A 25 1.36 15.82 -7.89
CA CYS A 25 2.59 15.11 -7.51
C CYS A 25 3.78 16.08 -7.36
N ALA A 26 3.97 16.97 -8.33
CA ALA A 26 5.02 17.99 -8.28
C ALA A 26 4.84 18.94 -7.10
N ALA A 27 3.63 19.41 -6.82
CA ALA A 27 3.35 20.28 -5.66
C ALA A 27 3.64 19.59 -4.33
N ILE A 28 3.35 18.28 -4.21
CA ILE A 28 3.65 17.47 -3.03
C ILE A 28 5.17 17.36 -2.83
N ILE A 29 5.94 17.15 -3.90
CA ILE A 29 7.41 17.10 -3.87
C ILE A 29 7.99 18.44 -3.38
N GLU A 30 7.52 19.56 -3.91
CA GLU A 30 8.01 20.88 -3.48
C GLU A 30 7.68 21.16 -2.00
N ARG A 31 6.49 20.76 -1.55
CA ARG A 31 6.11 20.85 -0.13
C ARG A 31 6.97 19.95 0.76
N PHE A 32 7.29 18.73 0.32
CA PHE A 32 8.24 17.85 1.02
C PHE A 32 9.62 18.49 1.17
N LYS A 33 10.16 19.08 0.08
CA LYS A 33 11.46 19.76 0.09
C LYS A 33 11.51 20.93 1.07
N ALA A 34 10.40 21.64 1.24
CA ALA A 34 10.26 22.78 2.15
C ALA A 34 10.01 22.37 3.63
N SER A 35 9.68 21.09 3.89
CA SER A 35 9.32 20.64 5.23
C SER A 35 10.55 20.46 6.11
N SER A 36 10.48 20.97 7.34
CA SER A 36 11.49 20.77 8.38
C SER A 36 11.39 19.41 9.09
N GLY A 37 10.30 18.68 8.88
CA GLY A 37 10.05 17.37 9.51
C GLY A 37 10.75 16.19 8.82
N VAL A 38 11.51 16.43 7.75
CA VAL A 38 12.20 15.38 7.00
C VAL A 38 13.39 14.83 7.80
N VAL A 39 13.42 13.51 7.98
CA VAL A 39 14.44 12.80 8.75
C VAL A 39 15.11 11.69 7.93
N PRO A 40 16.31 11.22 8.30
CA PRO A 40 16.90 10.03 7.66
C PRO A 40 15.99 8.81 7.80
N GLY A 41 15.83 8.05 6.70
CA GLY A 41 15.02 6.85 6.68
C GLY A 41 15.55 5.75 7.59
N ARG A 42 14.64 4.98 8.21
CA ARG A 42 14.98 3.93 9.18
C ARG A 42 14.52 2.56 8.70
N VAL A 43 15.27 1.52 9.12
CA VAL A 43 14.92 0.10 8.92
C VAL A 43 14.96 -0.61 10.26
N GLY A 44 13.92 -1.38 10.55
CA GLY A 44 13.87 -2.19 11.76
C GLY A 44 13.84 -1.41 13.08
N GLY A 45 14.27 -0.22 13.19
CA GLY A 45 14.38 0.58 14.42
C GLY A 45 15.69 1.34 14.49
N GLY A 46 16.56 1.16 13.47
CA GLY A 46 17.84 1.84 13.38
C GLY A 46 18.06 2.59 12.08
N LEU A 47 19.11 3.41 12.06
CA LEU A 47 19.67 3.97 10.84
C LEU A 47 20.64 2.95 10.27
N MET A 48 20.33 2.41 9.09
CA MET A 48 21.14 1.44 8.36
C MET A 48 21.24 1.84 6.87
N PRO A 49 22.08 2.86 6.54
CA PRO A 49 22.15 3.41 5.19
C PRO A 49 22.53 2.36 4.11
N ASP A 50 23.27 1.31 4.50
CA ASP A 50 23.62 0.21 3.60
C ASP A 50 22.40 -0.61 3.15
N LEU A 51 21.34 -0.66 3.99
CA LEU A 51 20.09 -1.34 3.69
C LEU A 51 19.06 -0.40 3.07
N LYS A 52 18.94 0.83 3.62
CA LYS A 52 18.02 1.86 3.13
C LYS A 52 18.65 3.23 3.29
N ASP A 53 18.89 3.93 2.19
CA ASP A 53 19.35 5.32 2.15
C ASP A 53 18.24 6.19 1.57
N SER A 54 17.49 6.85 2.43
CA SER A 54 16.39 7.76 2.09
C SER A 54 16.23 8.88 3.07
N ARG A 55 15.42 9.86 2.68
CA ARG A 55 14.86 10.89 3.58
C ARG A 55 13.36 10.68 3.65
N ASP A 56 12.84 10.54 4.85
CA ASP A 56 11.45 10.17 5.09
C ASP A 56 10.71 11.26 5.85
N LEU A 57 9.43 11.44 5.53
CA LEU A 57 8.50 12.30 6.24
C LEU A 57 7.19 11.55 6.48
N SER A 58 6.84 11.32 7.74
CA SER A 58 5.51 10.79 8.10
C SER A 58 4.50 11.93 8.05
N ILE A 59 3.42 11.77 7.32
CA ILE A 59 2.39 12.81 7.15
C ILE A 59 1.07 12.49 7.85
N THR A 60 0.88 11.25 8.30
CA THR A 60 -0.37 10.85 8.94
C THR A 60 -0.58 11.56 10.27
N GLY A 61 -1.73 12.21 10.40
CA GLY A 61 -2.11 12.97 11.59
C GLY A 61 -1.53 14.38 11.66
N GLU A 62 -0.64 14.77 10.74
CA GLU A 62 -0.05 16.10 10.68
C GLU A 62 -1.05 17.09 10.06
N ALA A 63 -1.39 18.14 10.81
CA ALA A 63 -2.40 19.12 10.40
C ALA A 63 -2.08 19.78 9.05
N GLU A 64 -0.79 20.07 8.82
CA GLU A 64 -0.30 20.67 7.58
C GLU A 64 -0.36 19.73 6.37
N TRP A 65 -0.51 18.41 6.56
CA TRP A 65 -0.55 17.41 5.48
C TRP A 65 -1.92 16.74 5.31
N ARG A 66 -2.93 17.20 6.02
CA ARG A 66 -4.28 16.59 6.01
C ARG A 66 -4.92 16.51 4.63
N ASP A 67 -4.72 17.53 3.81
CA ASP A 67 -5.20 17.59 2.44
C ASP A 67 -4.54 16.51 1.54
N VAL A 68 -3.23 16.31 1.68
CA VAL A 68 -2.46 15.31 0.95
C VAL A 68 -2.82 13.91 1.43
N GLU A 69 -2.96 13.71 2.75
CA GLU A 69 -3.41 12.44 3.30
C GLU A 69 -4.81 12.06 2.80
N ALA A 70 -5.74 13.00 2.76
CA ALA A 70 -7.09 12.79 2.22
C ALA A 70 -7.07 12.44 0.72
N LEU A 71 -6.23 13.13 -0.06
CA LEU A 71 -6.02 12.85 -1.49
C LEU A 71 -5.53 11.41 -1.70
N PHE A 72 -4.51 10.99 -0.95
CA PHE A 72 -3.95 9.64 -1.06
C PHE A 72 -4.94 8.57 -0.63
N ASN A 73 -5.67 8.78 0.45
CA ASN A 73 -6.69 7.84 0.92
C ASN A 73 -7.83 7.68 -0.09
N ALA A 74 -8.24 8.76 -0.76
CA ALA A 74 -9.24 8.70 -1.82
C ALA A 74 -8.74 7.94 -3.06
N ALA A 75 -7.50 8.20 -3.48
CA ALA A 75 -6.86 7.50 -4.60
C ALA A 75 -6.69 6.00 -4.27
N LEU A 76 -6.22 5.70 -3.05
CA LEU A 76 -6.04 4.33 -2.55
C LEU A 76 -7.37 3.57 -2.53
N MET A 77 -8.47 4.19 -2.06
CA MET A 77 -9.78 3.53 -2.01
C MET A 77 -10.24 3.12 -3.41
N ARG A 78 -10.08 4.00 -4.43
CA ARG A 78 -10.42 3.66 -5.82
C ARG A 78 -9.59 2.49 -6.36
N ALA A 79 -8.30 2.45 -6.05
CA ALA A 79 -7.42 1.36 -6.46
C ALA A 79 -7.70 0.07 -5.67
N LEU A 80 -8.04 0.17 -4.38
CA LEU A 80 -8.38 -0.98 -3.54
C LEU A 80 -9.69 -1.65 -3.99
N LEU A 81 -10.69 -0.89 -4.42
CA LEU A 81 -11.91 -1.43 -5.02
C LEU A 81 -11.60 -2.27 -6.27
N GLN A 82 -10.69 -1.81 -7.13
CA GLN A 82 -10.23 -2.58 -8.29
C GLN A 82 -9.47 -3.84 -7.86
N TYR A 83 -8.58 -3.70 -6.86
CA TYR A 83 -7.79 -4.81 -6.33
C TYR A 83 -8.68 -5.92 -5.78
N VAL A 84 -9.66 -5.57 -4.95
CA VAL A 84 -10.57 -6.53 -4.31
C VAL A 84 -11.48 -7.21 -5.33
N ARG A 85 -11.95 -6.51 -6.37
CA ARG A 85 -12.70 -7.14 -7.46
C ARG A 85 -11.87 -8.16 -8.24
N LYS A 86 -10.59 -7.84 -8.45
CA LYS A 86 -9.66 -8.76 -9.11
C LYS A 86 -9.27 -9.94 -8.21
N TYR A 87 -9.10 -9.69 -6.91
CA TYR A 87 -8.64 -10.67 -5.92
C TYR A 87 -9.59 -10.74 -4.70
N PRO A 88 -10.83 -11.20 -4.89
CA PRO A 88 -11.86 -11.11 -3.86
C PRO A 88 -11.52 -11.87 -2.58
N PHE A 89 -10.70 -12.92 -2.66
CA PHE A 89 -10.26 -13.67 -1.49
C PHE A 89 -9.30 -12.91 -0.55
N CYS A 90 -8.78 -11.76 -0.96
CA CYS A 90 -8.05 -10.88 -0.03
C CYS A 90 -8.98 -10.28 1.04
N LEU A 91 -10.28 -10.16 0.73
CA LEU A 91 -11.33 -9.65 1.62
C LEU A 91 -12.04 -10.79 2.38
N ILE A 92 -12.22 -11.92 1.73
CA ILE A 92 -13.07 -13.01 2.20
C ILE A 92 -12.27 -13.93 3.16
N ALA A 93 -12.22 -13.60 4.43
CA ALA A 93 -12.40 -14.58 5.48
C ALA A 93 -13.91 -14.81 5.64
N PRO A 94 -14.45 -15.77 6.41
CA PRO A 94 -15.90 -16.01 6.42
C PRO A 94 -16.68 -14.78 6.92
N LEU A 95 -16.79 -13.77 6.08
CA LEU A 95 -17.52 -12.54 6.36
C LEU A 95 -19.00 -12.79 6.12
N MET A 96 -19.77 -12.49 7.14
CA MET A 96 -21.22 -12.53 7.10
C MET A 96 -21.74 -11.09 7.07
N LEU A 97 -22.40 -10.71 5.99
CA LEU A 97 -23.10 -9.44 5.91
C LEU A 97 -24.46 -9.57 6.58
N GLN A 98 -24.82 -8.58 7.41
CA GLN A 98 -26.18 -8.43 7.92
C GLN A 98 -27.02 -7.78 6.82
N THR A 99 -28.04 -8.48 6.36
CA THR A 99 -29.02 -8.00 5.36
C THR A 99 -30.41 -7.93 5.99
N SER A 100 -31.37 -7.36 5.28
CA SER A 100 -32.78 -7.35 5.72
C SER A 100 -33.34 -8.75 5.97
N ASP A 101 -32.86 -9.74 5.21
CA ASP A 101 -33.33 -11.12 5.23
C ASP A 101 -32.49 -12.04 6.14
N GLY A 102 -31.59 -11.44 6.95
CA GLY A 102 -30.73 -12.16 7.87
C GLY A 102 -29.23 -12.01 7.57
N ARG A 103 -28.44 -13.06 7.83
CA ARG A 103 -27.00 -13.09 7.58
C ARG A 103 -26.70 -13.79 6.28
N THR A 104 -26.00 -13.10 5.38
CA THR A 104 -25.57 -13.65 4.08
C THR A 104 -24.03 -13.73 4.05
N ARG A 105 -23.51 -14.88 3.60
CA ARG A 105 -22.06 -15.04 3.38
C ARG A 105 -21.62 -14.21 2.17
N LEU A 106 -20.52 -13.49 2.33
CA LEU A 106 -19.86 -12.82 1.21
C LEU A 106 -19.17 -13.86 0.32
N THR A 107 -19.39 -13.81 -0.99
CA THR A 107 -18.75 -14.69 -1.99
C THR A 107 -18.00 -13.86 -3.03
N ALA A 108 -17.11 -14.52 -3.81
CA ALA A 108 -16.37 -13.84 -4.88
C ALA A 108 -17.34 -13.22 -5.91
N GLU A 109 -18.40 -13.94 -6.27
CA GLU A 109 -19.42 -13.48 -7.20
C GLU A 109 -20.18 -12.27 -6.66
N SER A 110 -20.54 -12.27 -5.35
CA SER A 110 -21.21 -11.14 -4.72
C SER A 110 -20.31 -9.91 -4.66
N VAL A 111 -19.00 -10.08 -4.37
CA VAL A 111 -18.02 -8.97 -4.39
C VAL A 111 -17.87 -8.39 -5.79
N ALA A 112 -17.78 -9.24 -6.81
CA ALA A 112 -17.65 -8.79 -8.19
C ALA A 112 -18.88 -8.02 -8.69
N ALA A 113 -20.08 -8.37 -8.19
CA ALA A 113 -21.33 -7.75 -8.57
C ALA A 113 -21.66 -6.46 -7.80
N MET A 114 -20.98 -6.19 -6.67
CA MET A 114 -21.23 -4.99 -5.87
C MET A 114 -20.76 -3.72 -6.60
N ASP A 115 -21.55 -2.67 -6.54
CA ASP A 115 -21.09 -1.34 -6.91
C ASP A 115 -20.13 -0.74 -5.86
N ASP A 116 -19.49 0.37 -6.20
CA ASP A 116 -18.54 1.04 -5.30
C ASP A 116 -19.18 1.52 -4.00
N ALA A 117 -20.43 2.00 -4.07
CA ALA A 117 -21.16 2.51 -2.90
C ALA A 117 -21.45 1.41 -1.87
N THR A 118 -21.65 0.18 -2.34
CA THR A 118 -21.88 -1.00 -1.49
C THR A 118 -20.56 -1.61 -1.00
N LEU A 119 -19.54 -1.70 -1.85
CA LEU A 119 -18.29 -2.36 -1.50
C LEU A 119 -17.38 -1.50 -0.62
N ALA A 120 -17.32 -0.17 -0.83
CA ALA A 120 -16.42 0.71 -0.07
C ALA A 120 -16.66 0.67 1.46
N PRO A 121 -17.90 0.70 1.99
CA PRO A 121 -18.14 0.54 3.43
C PRO A 121 -17.65 -0.80 3.99
N ILE A 122 -17.75 -1.88 3.22
CA ILE A 122 -17.23 -3.20 3.61
C ILE A 122 -15.70 -3.15 3.73
N LEU A 123 -15.02 -2.52 2.77
CA LEU A 123 -13.57 -2.34 2.82
C LEU A 123 -13.15 -1.50 4.04
N GLN A 124 -13.87 -0.41 4.34
CA GLN A 124 -13.62 0.43 5.51
C GLN A 124 -13.89 -0.28 6.84
N TYR A 125 -14.82 -1.22 6.87
CA TYR A 125 -15.07 -2.06 8.03
C TYR A 125 -13.96 -3.09 8.25
N VAL A 126 -13.46 -3.72 7.18
CA VAL A 126 -12.46 -4.79 7.26
C VAL A 126 -11.04 -4.25 7.38
N PHE A 127 -10.77 -3.13 6.71
CA PHE A 127 -9.44 -2.55 6.58
C PHE A 127 -9.33 -1.16 7.19
N ARG A 128 -8.13 -0.80 7.58
CA ARG A 128 -7.75 0.55 8.01
C ARG A 128 -6.46 0.99 7.31
N PRO A 129 -6.27 2.30 7.09
CA PRO A 129 -5.02 2.81 6.55
C PRO A 129 -3.89 2.70 7.57
N GLY A 130 -2.68 2.50 7.07
CA GLY A 130 -1.43 2.63 7.83
C GLY A 130 -0.88 4.05 7.79
N THR A 131 0.24 4.24 8.47
CA THR A 131 0.97 5.52 8.46
C THR A 131 1.55 5.78 7.08
N VAL A 132 1.23 6.92 6.49
CA VAL A 132 1.74 7.35 5.18
C VAL A 132 3.09 8.03 5.36
N ASN A 133 4.08 7.55 4.61
CA ASN A 133 5.41 8.12 4.56
C ASN A 133 5.72 8.61 3.15
N LEU A 134 6.10 9.88 3.04
CA LEU A 134 6.79 10.40 1.86
C LEU A 134 8.26 10.03 1.96
N GLN A 135 8.84 9.56 0.87
CA GLN A 135 10.24 9.11 0.84
C GLN A 135 10.96 9.71 -0.37
N HIS A 136 12.14 10.25 -0.10
CA HIS A 136 13.05 10.79 -1.09
C HIS A 136 14.30 9.94 -1.16
N TYR A 137 14.67 9.51 -2.34
CA TYR A 137 15.88 8.79 -2.67
C TYR A 137 16.74 9.62 -3.61
N LEU A 138 17.94 9.98 -3.16
CA LEU A 138 18.90 10.78 -3.92
C LEU A 138 19.38 10.02 -5.17
N ALA A 139 19.53 10.71 -6.28
CA ALA A 139 20.09 10.19 -7.50
C ALA A 139 21.40 9.45 -7.28
N ASP A 140 21.57 8.32 -7.96
CA ASP A 140 22.79 7.49 -8.01
C ASP A 140 23.26 6.91 -6.65
N ARG A 141 22.58 7.26 -5.56
CA ARG A 141 22.96 6.88 -4.21
C ARG A 141 21.82 6.25 -3.41
N GLY A 142 20.69 6.97 -3.27
CA GLY A 142 19.56 6.58 -2.45
C GLY A 142 18.87 5.32 -2.96
N GLY A 143 18.28 4.52 -2.06
CA GLY A 143 17.54 3.32 -2.42
C GLY A 143 17.18 2.47 -1.21
N TYR A 144 16.42 1.41 -1.46
CA TYR A 144 16.16 0.35 -0.49
C TYR A 144 16.51 -1.01 -1.15
N PRO A 145 17.80 -1.25 -1.45
CA PRO A 145 18.21 -2.41 -2.24
C PRO A 145 18.15 -3.73 -1.47
N TYR A 146 17.93 -3.69 -0.16
CA TYR A 146 17.77 -4.87 0.67
C TYR A 146 16.43 -5.58 0.36
N TRP A 147 16.49 -6.89 0.10
CA TRP A 147 15.32 -7.72 -0.08
C TRP A 147 14.55 -7.87 1.23
N HIS A 148 13.30 -7.45 1.27
CA HIS A 148 12.47 -7.46 2.48
C HIS A 148 11.01 -7.77 2.17
N CYS A 149 10.29 -8.14 3.20
CA CYS A 149 8.83 -8.16 3.24
C CYS A 149 8.35 -7.30 4.41
N GLU A 150 7.05 -6.99 4.43
CA GLU A 150 6.48 -6.06 5.40
C GLU A 150 5.80 -6.75 6.58
N LEU A 151 5.57 -8.07 6.47
CA LEU A 151 4.85 -8.87 7.45
C LEU A 151 5.82 -9.63 8.36
N TYR A 152 6.10 -9.07 9.53
CA TYR A 152 6.91 -9.70 10.59
C TYR A 152 6.54 -9.11 11.96
N PRO A 153 6.68 -9.85 13.08
CA PRO A 153 6.42 -9.32 14.42
C PRO A 153 7.53 -8.31 14.81
N ARG A 154 7.14 -7.08 15.13
CA ARG A 154 8.11 -6.03 15.49
C ARG A 154 7.95 -5.54 16.92
N HIS A 155 6.72 -5.43 17.41
CA HIS A 155 6.37 -4.89 18.72
C HIS A 155 5.41 -5.83 19.45
N ALA A 156 5.29 -5.66 20.76
CA ALA A 156 4.41 -6.48 21.60
C ALA A 156 2.91 -6.38 21.21
N ASP A 157 2.51 -5.26 20.62
CA ASP A 157 1.15 -5.04 20.11
C ASP A 157 0.85 -5.76 18.77
N ALA A 158 1.89 -6.39 18.19
CA ALA A 158 1.80 -7.11 16.92
C ALA A 158 1.23 -6.28 15.75
N GLU A 159 1.26 -4.94 15.83
CA GLU A 159 0.67 -4.04 14.83
C GLU A 159 1.14 -4.35 13.40
N THR A 160 2.41 -4.70 13.21
CA THR A 160 2.96 -5.05 11.90
C THR A 160 2.38 -6.33 11.30
N LEU A 161 1.84 -7.24 12.13
CA LEU A 161 1.17 -8.46 11.64
C LEU A 161 -0.23 -8.19 11.08
N HIS A 162 -0.79 -6.99 11.28
CA HIS A 162 -2.04 -6.56 10.66
C HIS A 162 -1.83 -6.02 9.24
N ARG A 163 -0.59 -5.77 8.80
CA ARG A 163 -0.29 -5.33 7.43
C ARG A 163 -0.71 -6.42 6.44
N TRP A 164 -1.67 -6.10 5.59
CA TRP A 164 -2.21 -7.06 4.63
C TRP A 164 -1.72 -6.80 3.22
N LEU A 165 -1.82 -5.52 2.80
CA LEU A 165 -1.32 -5.07 1.51
C LEU A 165 -0.38 -3.87 1.75
N LEU A 166 0.66 -3.77 0.93
CA LEU A 166 1.46 -2.56 0.79
C LEU A 166 0.92 -1.75 -0.40
N TRP A 167 1.15 -0.44 -0.38
CA TRP A 167 0.96 0.40 -1.55
C TRP A 167 2.10 1.40 -1.67
N THR A 168 2.40 1.76 -2.93
CA THR A 168 3.39 2.79 -3.28
C THR A 168 2.83 3.65 -4.40
N LEU A 169 2.78 4.95 -4.19
CA LEU A 169 2.46 5.96 -5.20
C LEU A 169 3.78 6.61 -5.66
N TYR A 170 4.05 6.56 -6.95
CA TYR A 170 5.21 7.20 -7.56
C TYR A 170 4.88 8.67 -7.84
N LEU A 171 5.66 9.59 -7.24
CA LEU A 171 5.42 11.04 -7.36
C LEU A 171 6.17 11.67 -8.54
N ASN A 172 7.21 10.99 -9.04
CA ASN A 172 7.94 11.40 -10.26
C ASN A 172 8.54 10.19 -10.97
N ASP A 173 9.01 10.41 -12.19
CA ASP A 173 9.64 9.40 -13.07
C ASP A 173 10.74 9.99 -13.97
N ASP A 174 11.25 11.17 -13.63
CA ASP A 174 12.31 11.89 -14.35
C ASP A 174 13.72 11.36 -14.01
N PHE A 175 13.86 10.05 -13.92
CA PHE A 175 15.11 9.30 -13.66
C PHE A 175 15.09 7.96 -14.38
N ALA A 176 16.28 7.33 -14.50
CA ALA A 176 16.39 5.96 -14.99
C ALA A 176 16.44 4.97 -13.82
N GLU A 177 16.11 3.71 -14.06
CA GLU A 177 16.06 2.66 -13.04
C GLU A 177 15.07 2.98 -11.89
N GLY A 178 15.41 2.70 -10.63
CA GLY A 178 14.55 3.05 -9.49
C GLY A 178 13.28 2.20 -9.35
N GLU A 179 13.20 1.07 -10.01
CA GLU A 179 12.03 0.19 -10.00
C GLU A 179 11.74 -0.37 -8.60
N THR A 180 10.49 -0.70 -8.32
CA THR A 180 10.14 -1.66 -7.28
C THR A 180 10.23 -3.06 -7.87
N GLU A 181 11.12 -3.89 -7.33
CA GLU A 181 11.42 -5.22 -7.86
C GLU A 181 10.94 -6.30 -6.89
N PHE A 182 10.15 -7.26 -7.41
CA PHE A 182 9.62 -8.41 -6.68
C PHE A 182 10.42 -9.67 -7.02
N LEU A 183 10.99 -10.31 -5.98
CA LEU A 183 11.92 -11.41 -6.11
C LEU A 183 11.29 -12.65 -6.74
N TYR A 184 10.23 -13.16 -6.13
CA TYR A 184 9.62 -14.43 -6.55
C TYR A 184 8.76 -14.31 -7.81
N GLN A 185 8.19 -13.12 -8.04
CA GLN A 185 7.43 -12.82 -9.25
C GLN A 185 8.32 -12.46 -10.44
N GLN A 186 9.64 -12.24 -10.20
CA GLN A 186 10.61 -11.79 -11.21
C GLN A 186 10.10 -10.56 -11.99
N ARG A 187 9.42 -9.65 -11.26
CA ARG A 187 8.74 -8.49 -11.84
C ARG A 187 9.34 -7.19 -11.34
N LYS A 188 9.63 -6.29 -12.28
CA LYS A 188 10.04 -4.91 -12.01
C LYS A 188 8.90 -3.96 -12.36
N ILE A 189 8.53 -3.11 -11.42
CA ILE A 189 7.56 -2.04 -11.61
C ILE A 189 8.34 -0.76 -11.87
N VAL A 190 8.33 -0.32 -13.11
CA VAL A 190 8.95 0.95 -13.51
C VAL A 190 8.11 2.10 -12.94
N PRO A 191 8.71 3.05 -12.20
CA PRO A 191 8.01 4.23 -11.74
C PRO A 191 7.38 5.01 -12.91
N ARG A 192 6.14 5.45 -12.70
CA ARG A 192 5.45 6.41 -13.57
C ARG A 192 4.70 7.38 -12.68
N THR A 193 4.89 8.68 -12.90
CA THR A 193 4.26 9.75 -12.13
C THR A 193 2.75 9.53 -12.01
N GLY A 194 2.23 9.63 -10.78
CA GLY A 194 0.81 9.44 -10.48
C GLY A 194 0.32 7.98 -10.51
N SER A 195 1.22 6.99 -10.66
CA SER A 195 0.84 5.57 -10.64
C SER A 195 0.91 4.99 -9.24
N LEU A 196 -0.05 4.14 -8.89
CA LEU A 196 -0.17 3.48 -7.59
C LEU A 196 -0.06 1.96 -7.74
N LEU A 197 0.88 1.40 -7.00
CA LEU A 197 1.13 -0.02 -6.86
C LEU A 197 0.43 -0.54 -5.59
N ILE A 198 -0.24 -1.69 -5.68
CA ILE A 198 -0.73 -2.48 -4.54
C ILE A 198 -0.22 -3.91 -4.66
N ALA A 199 0.31 -4.48 -3.58
CA ALA A 199 0.78 -5.86 -3.52
C ALA A 199 0.64 -6.44 -2.10
N PRO A 200 0.63 -7.79 -1.93
CA PRO A 200 0.68 -8.42 -0.61
C PRO A 200 1.96 -8.10 0.17
N THR A 201 1.86 -8.13 1.51
CA THR A 201 2.98 -7.81 2.41
C THR A 201 3.81 -9.01 2.85
N ALA A 202 3.32 -10.23 2.59
CA ALA A 202 3.96 -11.47 3.06
C ALA A 202 5.29 -11.77 2.35
N PHE A 203 6.08 -12.69 2.89
CA PHE A 203 7.37 -13.12 2.32
C PHE A 203 7.29 -13.57 0.86
N THR A 204 6.12 -14.04 0.42
CA THR A 204 5.86 -14.40 -0.98
C THR A 204 6.04 -13.22 -1.95
N HIS A 205 5.90 -11.99 -1.44
CA HIS A 205 6.11 -10.74 -2.18
C HIS A 205 7.32 -9.98 -1.63
N THR A 206 8.40 -10.71 -1.32
CA THR A 206 9.70 -10.12 -1.01
C THR A 206 10.12 -9.19 -2.14
N HIS A 207 10.44 -7.95 -1.81
CA HIS A 207 10.71 -6.90 -2.78
C HIS A 207 11.85 -5.99 -2.32
N ARG A 208 12.29 -5.13 -3.23
CA ARG A 208 13.26 -4.06 -2.98
C ARG A 208 12.97 -2.83 -3.83
N GLY A 209 13.49 -1.67 -3.39
CA GLY A 209 13.49 -0.43 -4.19
C GLY A 209 14.87 -0.21 -4.81
N ASN A 210 14.98 -0.31 -6.13
CA ASN A 210 16.21 -0.06 -6.86
C ASN A 210 16.61 1.43 -6.76
N ARG A 211 17.89 1.72 -6.90
CA ARG A 211 18.43 3.09 -6.88
C ARG A 211 18.05 3.83 -8.14
N PRO A 212 17.53 5.07 -8.05
CA PRO A 212 17.31 5.91 -9.22
C PRO A 212 18.64 6.40 -9.79
N ARG A 213 18.72 6.59 -11.10
CA ARG A 213 19.89 7.13 -11.77
C ARG A 213 19.58 8.43 -12.49
N GLY A 214 20.47 9.41 -12.35
CA GLY A 214 20.41 10.68 -13.06
C GLY A 214 19.35 11.66 -12.58
N GLY A 215 18.49 11.25 -11.64
CA GLY A 215 17.47 12.08 -11.02
C GLY A 215 17.02 11.50 -9.69
N ASP A 216 16.48 12.34 -8.82
CA ASP A 216 15.95 11.97 -7.50
C ASP A 216 14.60 11.27 -7.64
N LYS A 217 14.34 10.26 -6.82
CA LYS A 217 13.05 9.54 -6.77
C LYS A 217 12.25 9.94 -5.54
N TYR A 218 10.98 10.26 -5.75
CA TYR A 218 10.01 10.55 -4.69
C TYR A 218 8.84 9.59 -4.77
N ILE A 219 8.46 9.02 -3.61
CA ILE A 219 7.29 8.17 -3.47
C ILE A 219 6.50 8.52 -2.21
N ALA A 220 5.21 8.17 -2.21
CA ALA A 220 4.44 7.97 -1.00
C ALA A 220 4.19 6.47 -0.81
N THR A 221 4.33 5.97 0.42
CA THR A 221 4.12 4.56 0.72
C THR A 221 3.46 4.35 2.06
N SER A 222 2.68 3.29 2.17
CA SER A 222 2.06 2.84 3.41
C SER A 222 1.51 1.42 3.25
N TRP A 223 0.67 1.04 4.19
CA TRP A 223 0.03 -0.27 4.24
C TRP A 223 -1.48 -0.14 4.36
N ILE A 224 -2.18 -1.17 3.89
CA ILE A 224 -3.57 -1.45 4.22
C ILE A 224 -3.53 -2.55 5.27
N LEU A 225 -4.07 -2.26 6.45
CA LEU A 225 -4.07 -3.18 7.58
C LEU A 225 -5.47 -3.76 7.79
N PHE A 226 -5.53 -4.98 8.30
CA PHE A 226 -6.78 -5.45 8.89
C PHE A 226 -7.18 -4.58 10.07
N GLN A 227 -8.48 -4.40 10.25
CA GLN A 227 -9.02 -3.86 11.48
C GLN A 227 -8.66 -4.78 12.65
N ARG A 228 -8.63 -4.21 13.85
CA ARG A 228 -8.37 -4.98 15.08
C ARG A 228 -9.51 -5.95 15.35
N ALA A 229 -9.18 -7.14 15.86
CA ALA A 229 -10.16 -8.19 16.13
C ALA A 229 -11.33 -7.69 17.00
N GLN A 230 -11.07 -6.79 17.96
CA GLN A 230 -12.10 -6.21 18.83
C GLN A 230 -13.13 -5.37 18.06
N GLN A 231 -12.74 -4.79 16.91
CA GLN A 231 -13.64 -4.03 16.05
C GLN A 231 -14.41 -4.95 15.09
N LEU A 232 -13.73 -5.97 14.54
CA LEU A 232 -14.35 -6.93 13.63
C LEU A 232 -15.30 -7.90 14.36
N PHE A 233 -14.95 -8.25 15.60
CA PHE A 233 -15.65 -9.24 16.41
C PHE A 233 -15.88 -8.67 17.82
N PRO A 234 -16.77 -7.64 17.97
CA PRO A 234 -17.06 -7.09 19.28
C PRO A 234 -17.65 -8.17 20.18
N GLN A 235 -17.06 -8.34 21.37
CA GLN A 235 -17.62 -9.22 22.38
C GLN A 235 -18.98 -8.67 22.79
N PRO A 236 -20.01 -9.51 22.98
CA PRO A 236 -21.26 -9.05 23.56
C PRO A 236 -20.97 -8.46 24.95
N PRO A 237 -21.68 -7.38 25.34
CA PRO A 237 -21.57 -6.87 26.70
C PRO A 237 -21.87 -8.00 27.68
N GLY A 238 -20.92 -8.27 28.57
CA GLY A 238 -21.04 -9.28 29.64
C GLY A 238 -22.11 -8.90 30.65
#